data_5899003a57cf1d023bb3926168d2caef
#
_entry.id   5899003a57cf1d023bb3926168d2caef
#
_cell.length_a   1.000
_cell.length_b   1.000
_cell.length_c   1.000
_cell.angle_alpha   90.00
_cell.angle_beta   90.00
_cell.angle_gamma   90.00
#
_symmetry.space_group_name_H-M   'P 1'
#
loop_
_entity.id
_entity.type
_entity.pdbx_description
1 polymer ?
#
loop_
_entity_poly.entity_id
_entity_poly.type
_entity_poly.pdbx_seq_one_letter_code
_entity_poly.pdbx_strand_id
1 'polypeptide(L)'
;MTKYGIRHLNWFAGLGLAILAWPALSTTTALDEQSYLHPEQRHENVGELVTQFVQKSHYNHVSVDDELSSRVLDLFIESLDRNRMYLLQGDIEYFDTYRHELDDVVKNKPLDPVFEMYEVFQTRTRERLTYALSQLENELDFSIDETYQFDRSEEPWAQSSAELDEIWRKRVKNDALNLALEDEPWEKIQEVLTKRYEGYLRRLNQVNNDDVFERFMNTFVHTLDPHSSYLSPRNAEEYRMQMSLSYFGIGASLQTEDDYVKIAGIIPGGPAAIDGSLQPEDRITGVGQGADGEVVDVIGWRLDDVVDLIRGPADSVVRLEIIPANSIPGSPKKFIDLTRGQVKLEEQAAKSEIVTVPRDGREWSIGVIDVPSFYRDYQALSNGDKNYTSTTKDVKRLIAELEEEGIDGLVVDLRGNGGGHLTEATALSGLFIDNGPVVQLRNSNGRISRLDDPDPVARVAYNGPLAVLVDRYSASASEIFAAAIQDYARGVIIGQQTFGKGTVQNLYSLDQYLRSDDDHGFGQLTLTIGKYYRVTGESTQHRGVNPDIALPS
;
A
#
# COMPACT_ATOMS: atom_id res chain seq x y z
N MET A 1 -77.31 17.67 17.69
CA MET A 1 -77.73 19.07 17.95
C MET A 1 -76.86 19.98 17.10
N THR A 2 -77.45 20.41 16.00
CA THR A 2 -77.81 21.80 15.59
C THR A 2 -76.57 22.72 15.40
N LYS A 3 -76.34 23.43 14.37
CA LYS A 3 -77.03 23.87 13.14
C LYS A 3 -76.07 24.85 12.41
N TYR A 4 -76.02 24.75 11.11
CA TYR A 4 -76.21 25.75 10.05
C TYR A 4 -75.48 27.11 10.04
N GLY A 5 -75.00 27.46 8.85
CA GLY A 5 -74.98 28.80 8.33
C GLY A 5 -74.20 29.01 7.03
N ILE A 6 -74.89 28.91 5.91
CA ILE A 6 -74.52 29.29 4.53
C ILE A 6 -74.78 30.79 4.31
N ARG A 7 -73.95 31.48 3.47
CA ARG A 7 -74.38 32.49 2.46
C ARG A 7 -73.14 33.06 1.70
N HIS A 8 -73.03 32.76 0.40
CA HIS A 8 -73.36 33.61 -0.81
C HIS A 8 -72.69 35.01 -0.84
N LEU A 9 -72.06 35.45 -1.84
CA LEU A 9 -72.12 35.57 -3.30
C LEU A 9 -71.46 36.90 -3.74
N ASN A 10 -70.82 36.94 -4.81
CA ASN A 10 -70.69 37.85 -5.96
C ASN A 10 -69.25 38.29 -6.28
N TRP A 11 -68.74 37.81 -7.37
CA TRP A 11 -68.56 38.41 -8.73
C TRP A 11 -68.00 39.82 -8.77
N PHE A 12 -66.76 39.92 -9.29
CA PHE A 12 -66.43 40.91 -10.35
C PHE A 12 -65.24 40.43 -11.16
N ALA A 13 -65.40 40.49 -12.49
CA ALA A 13 -64.40 40.15 -13.50
C ALA A 13 -63.40 41.30 -13.66
N GLY A 14 -62.12 40.94 -13.75
CA GLY A 14 -61.04 41.87 -14.15
C GLY A 14 -60.02 41.12 -14.99
N LEU A 15 -60.01 41.33 -16.31
CA LEU A 15 -58.95 40.88 -17.22
C LEU A 15 -57.62 41.54 -16.81
N GLY A 16 -56.67 40.75 -16.36
CA GLY A 16 -55.27 41.15 -16.21
C GLY A 16 -54.39 40.22 -17.01
N LEU A 17 -53.71 40.74 -18.02
CA LEU A 17 -52.64 40.02 -18.76
C LEU A 17 -51.56 39.56 -17.77
N ALA A 18 -51.46 38.28 -17.53
CA ALA A 18 -50.35 37.67 -16.83
C ALA A 18 -49.23 37.38 -17.85
N ILE A 19 -48.17 38.17 -17.81
CA ILE A 19 -46.88 37.87 -18.44
C ILE A 19 -46.32 36.71 -17.63
N LEU A 20 -46.34 35.52 -18.21
CA LEU A 20 -45.61 34.35 -17.71
C LEU A 20 -44.10 34.62 -17.86
N ALA A 21 -43.48 35.13 -16.79
CA ALA A 21 -42.04 35.05 -16.62
C ALA A 21 -41.72 33.58 -16.19
N TRP A 22 -41.18 32.84 -17.10
CA TRP A 22 -40.54 31.56 -16.80
C TRP A 22 -39.30 31.85 -15.93
N PRO A 23 -39.15 31.23 -14.75
CA PRO A 23 -37.87 31.29 -14.08
C PRO A 23 -36.92 30.46 -14.93
N ALA A 24 -35.88 31.11 -15.50
CA ALA A 24 -34.70 30.41 -15.95
C ALA A 24 -34.13 29.65 -14.72
N LEU A 25 -34.35 28.36 -14.68
CA LEU A 25 -33.55 27.45 -13.85
C LEU A 25 -32.12 27.61 -14.38
N SER A 26 -31.34 28.47 -13.73
CA SER A 26 -29.89 28.32 -13.73
C SER A 26 -29.60 26.96 -13.17
N THR A 27 -29.28 26.03 -14.05
CA THR A 27 -28.50 24.86 -13.68
C THR A 27 -27.15 25.37 -13.18
N THR A 28 -27.08 25.68 -11.90
CA THR A 28 -25.80 25.66 -11.19
C THR A 28 -25.34 24.22 -11.34
N THR A 29 -24.41 23.99 -12.24
CA THR A 29 -23.52 22.84 -12.17
C THR A 29 -23.06 22.79 -10.72
N ALA A 30 -23.40 21.70 -10.04
CA ALA A 30 -22.83 21.38 -8.76
C ALA A 30 -21.32 21.31 -8.98
N LEU A 31 -20.65 22.41 -8.68
CA LEU A 31 -19.22 22.41 -8.40
C LEU A 31 -19.12 21.55 -7.14
N ASP A 32 -18.43 20.44 -7.24
CA ASP A 32 -18.01 19.51 -6.22
C ASP A 32 -18.19 20.08 -4.80
N GLU A 33 -19.10 19.51 -4.02
CA GLU A 33 -19.03 19.58 -2.58
C GLU A 33 -17.75 18.84 -2.20
N GLN A 34 -16.65 19.57 -2.15
CA GLN A 34 -15.37 19.09 -1.66
C GLN A 34 -15.63 18.62 -0.23
N SER A 35 -15.63 17.31 -0.01
CA SER A 35 -15.82 16.74 1.31
C SER A 35 -14.70 17.30 2.19
N TYR A 36 -15.09 18.09 3.19
CA TYR A 36 -14.16 18.69 4.14
C TYR A 36 -13.50 17.59 4.95
N LEU A 37 -12.16 17.49 4.85
CA LEU A 37 -11.39 16.49 5.59
C LEU A 37 -11.46 16.79 7.08
N HIS A 38 -11.84 15.82 7.88
CA HIS A 38 -11.95 15.95 9.33
C HIS A 38 -11.67 14.64 10.04
N PRO A 39 -11.17 14.69 11.29
CA PRO A 39 -10.97 13.48 12.07
C PRO A 39 -12.32 12.83 12.43
N GLU A 40 -12.33 11.51 12.47
CA GLU A 40 -13.46 10.71 12.93
C GLU A 40 -13.17 10.15 14.32
N GLN A 41 -14.19 9.83 15.11
CA GLN A 41 -14.02 9.27 16.45
C GLN A 41 -13.17 7.98 16.45
N ARG A 42 -13.26 7.18 15.39
CA ARG A 42 -12.44 5.97 15.26
C ARG A 42 -10.95 6.29 15.17
N HIS A 43 -10.56 7.39 14.53
CA HIS A 43 -9.17 7.83 14.44
C HIS A 43 -8.61 8.19 15.81
N GLU A 44 -9.38 8.90 16.65
CA GLU A 44 -8.98 9.21 18.02
C GLU A 44 -8.79 7.94 18.86
N ASN A 45 -9.74 7.00 18.77
CA ASN A 45 -9.65 5.71 19.46
C ASN A 45 -8.41 4.89 19.03
N VAL A 46 -8.09 4.90 17.75
CA VAL A 46 -6.88 4.26 17.20
C VAL A 46 -5.62 4.95 17.70
N GLY A 47 -5.56 6.27 17.67
CA GLY A 47 -4.42 7.06 18.16
C GLY A 47 -4.10 6.73 19.63
N GLU A 48 -5.12 6.71 20.48
CA GLU A 48 -4.98 6.35 21.90
C GLU A 48 -4.46 4.91 22.06
N LEU A 49 -5.05 3.94 21.36
CA LEU A 49 -4.66 2.54 21.46
C LEU A 49 -3.23 2.30 20.95
N VAL A 50 -2.85 2.88 19.80
CA VAL A 50 -1.49 2.82 19.27
C VAL A 50 -0.48 3.39 20.25
N THR A 51 -0.79 4.55 20.87
CA THR A 51 0.04 5.16 21.89
C THR A 51 0.23 4.24 23.10
N GLN A 52 -0.82 3.54 23.55
CA GLN A 52 -0.72 2.54 24.61
C GLN A 52 0.19 1.37 24.23
N PHE A 53 0.11 0.87 22.99
CA PHE A 53 1.02 -0.18 22.51
C PHE A 53 2.47 0.31 22.45
N VAL A 54 2.70 1.51 21.94
CA VAL A 54 4.03 2.13 21.88
C VAL A 54 4.66 2.18 23.27
N GLN A 55 3.95 2.73 24.25
CA GLN A 55 4.47 2.86 25.61
C GLN A 55 4.73 1.53 26.33
N LYS A 56 3.89 0.50 26.07
CA LYS A 56 3.96 -0.80 26.77
C LYS A 56 4.85 -1.82 26.09
N SER A 57 4.91 -1.82 24.75
CA SER A 57 5.41 -2.96 23.99
C SER A 57 6.56 -2.62 23.05
N HIS A 58 6.79 -1.35 22.71
CA HIS A 58 7.89 -0.97 21.85
C HIS A 58 9.25 -1.32 22.46
N TYR A 59 10.18 -1.81 21.63
CA TYR A 59 11.48 -2.28 22.09
C TYR A 59 12.31 -1.24 22.85
N ASN A 60 12.26 0.03 22.44
CA ASN A 60 13.08 1.10 23.00
C ASN A 60 12.46 1.78 24.25
N HIS A 61 11.25 1.40 24.70
CA HIS A 61 10.56 2.03 25.83
C HIS A 61 10.50 3.57 25.73
N VAL A 62 9.98 4.06 24.61
CA VAL A 62 9.96 5.51 24.33
C VAL A 62 8.87 6.21 25.15
N SER A 63 9.21 7.36 25.73
CA SER A 63 8.24 8.28 26.31
C SER A 63 7.52 9.03 25.19
N VAL A 64 6.20 9.18 25.34
CA VAL A 64 5.40 10.04 24.46
C VAL A 64 5.24 11.37 25.19
N ASP A 65 6.03 12.36 24.81
CA ASP A 65 6.20 13.66 25.48
C ASP A 65 6.49 14.78 24.46
N ASP A 66 6.69 16.01 24.96
CA ASP A 66 6.96 17.20 24.13
C ASP A 66 8.17 17.03 23.20
N GLU A 67 9.21 16.28 23.62
CA GLU A 67 10.38 16.03 22.76
C GLU A 67 9.99 15.14 21.57
N LEU A 68 9.19 14.11 21.82
CA LEU A 68 8.65 13.28 20.75
C LEU A 68 7.69 14.08 19.86
N SER A 69 6.81 14.90 20.44
CA SER A 69 5.91 15.81 19.73
C SER A 69 6.66 16.70 18.74
N SER A 70 7.75 17.31 19.17
CA SER A 70 8.59 18.15 18.30
C SER A 70 9.14 17.37 17.11
N ARG A 71 9.63 16.14 17.32
CA ARG A 71 10.12 15.28 16.22
C ARG A 71 9.01 14.84 15.28
N VAL A 72 7.82 14.57 15.82
CA VAL A 72 6.64 14.21 15.01
C VAL A 72 6.27 15.36 14.09
N LEU A 73 6.25 16.61 14.60
CA LEU A 73 5.95 17.78 13.78
C LEU A 73 6.96 17.93 12.63
N ASP A 74 8.25 17.88 12.93
CA ASP A 74 9.30 18.03 11.91
C ASP A 74 9.16 16.95 10.81
N LEU A 75 8.96 15.70 11.19
CA LEU A 75 8.75 14.61 10.23
C LEU A 75 7.41 14.72 9.49
N PHE A 76 6.36 15.24 10.12
CA PHE A 76 5.08 15.43 9.46
C PHE A 76 5.19 16.49 8.36
N ILE A 77 5.81 17.64 8.65
CA ILE A 77 6.11 18.67 7.65
C ILE A 77 6.97 18.11 6.52
N GLU A 78 8.02 17.34 6.86
CA GLU A 78 8.87 16.69 5.85
C GLU A 78 8.07 15.69 4.99
N SER A 79 7.13 14.96 5.56
CA SER A 79 6.27 14.03 4.83
C SER A 79 5.31 14.73 3.87
N LEU A 80 4.91 15.96 4.17
CA LEU A 80 4.05 16.79 3.32
C LEU A 80 4.85 17.46 2.21
N ASP A 81 5.95 18.13 2.55
CA ASP A 81 6.71 18.96 1.60
C ASP A 81 8.23 18.92 1.84
N ARG A 82 8.83 17.77 1.65
CA ARG A 82 10.29 17.57 1.83
C ARG A 82 11.13 18.54 0.99
N ASN A 83 10.71 18.82 -0.22
CA ASN A 83 11.46 19.68 -1.16
C ASN A 83 11.09 21.16 -1.09
N ARG A 84 10.29 21.57 -0.12
CA ARG A 84 9.88 22.97 0.10
C ARG A 84 9.33 23.63 -1.16
N MET A 85 8.40 22.92 -1.80
CA MET A 85 7.82 23.30 -3.09
C MET A 85 6.41 23.88 -2.97
N TYR A 86 5.75 23.71 -1.83
CA TYR A 86 4.34 24.03 -1.64
C TYR A 86 4.12 25.02 -0.50
N LEU A 87 4.65 24.72 0.69
CA LEU A 87 4.42 25.48 1.90
C LEU A 87 5.26 26.77 1.95
N LEU A 88 4.71 27.78 2.60
CA LEU A 88 5.38 29.04 2.89
C LEU A 88 5.98 29.03 4.30
N GLN A 89 6.96 29.92 4.55
CA GLN A 89 7.52 30.13 5.87
C GLN A 89 6.43 30.46 6.91
N GLY A 90 5.41 31.25 6.55
CA GLY A 90 4.29 31.59 7.44
C GLY A 90 3.41 30.37 7.78
N ASP A 91 3.30 29.38 6.88
CA ASP A 91 2.59 28.13 7.15
C ASP A 91 3.38 27.29 8.18
N ILE A 92 4.71 27.25 8.06
CA ILE A 92 5.61 26.58 9.02
C ILE A 92 5.53 27.23 10.40
N GLU A 93 5.53 28.56 10.48
CA GLU A 93 5.37 29.30 11.75
C GLU A 93 4.00 29.04 12.39
N TYR A 94 2.95 28.86 11.58
CA TYR A 94 1.65 28.43 12.08
C TYR A 94 1.69 27.00 12.62
N PHE A 95 2.29 26.04 11.92
CA PHE A 95 2.42 24.66 12.34
C PHE A 95 3.26 24.53 13.62
N ASP A 96 4.24 25.41 13.79
CA ASP A 96 5.11 25.44 14.98
C ASP A 96 4.32 25.71 16.28
N THR A 97 3.12 26.29 16.19
CA THR A 97 2.24 26.46 17.36
C THR A 97 1.80 25.13 17.97
N TYR A 98 1.78 24.03 17.18
CA TYR A 98 1.43 22.67 17.63
C TYR A 98 2.63 21.84 18.10
N ARG A 99 3.85 22.41 18.13
CA ARG A 99 5.12 21.68 18.38
C ARG A 99 5.11 20.81 19.62
N HIS A 100 4.45 21.24 20.67
CA HIS A 100 4.38 20.54 21.95
C HIS A 100 2.97 20.03 22.29
N GLU A 101 2.14 19.81 21.29
CA GLU A 101 0.76 19.35 21.47
C GLU A 101 0.48 18.00 20.81
N LEU A 102 1.31 17.57 19.84
CA LEU A 102 1.03 16.36 19.07
C LEU A 102 1.13 15.06 19.87
N ASP A 103 1.93 15.03 20.95
CA ASP A 103 1.96 13.90 21.88
C ASP A 103 0.65 13.79 22.67
N ASP A 104 0.03 14.90 23.02
CA ASP A 104 -1.27 14.94 23.68
C ASP A 104 -2.40 14.56 22.71
N VAL A 105 -2.29 14.99 21.43
CA VAL A 105 -3.21 14.64 20.34
C VAL A 105 -3.28 13.12 20.16
N VAL A 106 -2.15 12.41 20.10
CA VAL A 106 -2.15 10.94 19.96
C VAL A 106 -2.57 10.23 21.25
N LYS A 107 -2.52 10.88 22.42
CA LYS A 107 -2.95 10.29 23.69
C LYS A 107 -4.46 10.37 23.88
N ASN A 108 -5.06 11.54 23.74
CA ASN A 108 -6.48 11.75 24.04
C ASN A 108 -7.06 13.12 23.65
N LYS A 109 -6.31 13.98 22.94
CA LYS A 109 -6.85 15.25 22.43
C LYS A 109 -7.40 15.07 21.00
N PRO A 110 -8.26 15.99 20.55
CA PRO A 110 -8.77 15.98 19.18
C PRO A 110 -7.65 16.05 18.13
N LEU A 111 -7.84 15.37 17.02
CA LEU A 111 -6.90 15.30 15.90
C LEU A 111 -6.99 16.52 14.96
N ASP A 112 -7.83 17.52 15.27
CA ASP A 112 -8.05 18.71 14.43
C ASP A 112 -6.73 19.38 13.99
N PRO A 113 -5.70 19.57 14.83
CA PRO A 113 -4.43 20.17 14.40
C PRO A 113 -3.77 19.44 13.21
N VAL A 114 -3.89 18.12 13.14
CA VAL A 114 -3.33 17.31 12.05
C VAL A 114 -4.06 17.58 10.73
N PHE A 115 -5.39 17.63 10.80
CA PHE A 115 -6.23 17.87 9.63
C PHE A 115 -6.13 19.32 9.15
N GLU A 116 -6.02 20.29 10.06
CA GLU A 116 -5.77 21.70 9.72
C GLU A 116 -4.43 21.89 8.99
N MET A 117 -3.35 21.28 9.49
CA MET A 117 -2.06 21.31 8.79
C MET A 117 -2.14 20.69 7.40
N TYR A 118 -2.87 19.58 7.26
CA TYR A 118 -3.05 18.94 5.98
C TYR A 118 -3.91 19.79 5.02
N GLU A 119 -4.95 20.45 5.50
CA GLU A 119 -5.79 21.37 4.70
C GLU A 119 -4.99 22.54 4.13
N VAL A 120 -4.11 23.13 4.95
CA VAL A 120 -3.18 24.16 4.48
C VAL A 120 -2.30 23.60 3.36
N PHE A 121 -1.69 22.45 3.55
CA PHE A 121 -0.87 21.79 2.53
C PHE A 121 -1.67 21.50 1.25
N GLN A 122 -2.89 20.98 1.37
CA GLN A 122 -3.77 20.68 0.23
C GLN A 122 -4.10 21.96 -0.56
N THR A 123 -4.40 23.05 0.15
CA THR A 123 -4.68 24.36 -0.45
C THR A 123 -3.47 24.88 -1.21
N ARG A 124 -2.29 24.88 -0.57
CA ARG A 124 -1.04 25.31 -1.21
C ARG A 124 -0.69 24.46 -2.43
N THR A 125 -0.87 23.15 -2.33
CA THR A 125 -0.62 22.23 -3.46
C THR A 125 -1.54 22.54 -4.64
N ARG A 126 -2.82 22.78 -4.39
CA ARG A 126 -3.79 23.15 -5.42
C ARG A 126 -3.41 24.48 -6.10
N GLU A 127 -3.03 25.49 -5.33
CA GLU A 127 -2.55 26.77 -5.86
C GLU A 127 -1.35 26.56 -6.81
N ARG A 128 -0.38 25.73 -6.40
CA ARG A 128 0.83 25.47 -7.19
C ARG A 128 0.55 24.70 -8.48
N LEU A 129 -0.31 23.69 -8.42
CA LEU A 129 -0.69 22.91 -9.61
C LEU A 129 -1.52 23.74 -10.59
N THR A 130 -2.40 24.60 -10.08
CA THR A 130 -3.16 25.57 -10.91
C THR A 130 -2.21 26.57 -11.59
N TYR A 131 -1.21 27.09 -10.85
CA TYR A 131 -0.18 27.94 -11.43
C TYR A 131 0.63 27.19 -12.50
N ALA A 132 1.02 25.94 -12.26
CA ALA A 132 1.76 25.14 -13.24
C ALA A 132 0.96 24.96 -14.53
N LEU A 133 -0.34 24.69 -14.46
CA LEU A 133 -1.21 24.61 -15.62
C LEU A 133 -1.28 25.92 -16.39
N SER A 134 -1.35 27.07 -15.71
CA SER A 134 -1.35 28.38 -16.36
C SER A 134 -0.05 28.69 -17.12
N GLN A 135 1.09 28.12 -16.67
CA GLN A 135 2.37 28.27 -17.37
C GLN A 135 2.41 27.52 -18.71
N LEU A 136 1.55 26.52 -18.91
CA LEU A 136 1.45 25.74 -20.14
C LEU A 136 0.54 26.38 -21.20
N GLU A 137 -0.16 27.47 -20.90
CA GLU A 137 -1.03 28.16 -21.86
C GLU A 137 -0.24 28.77 -23.04
N ASN A 138 1.03 29.04 -22.83
CA ASN A 138 1.92 29.60 -23.86
C ASN A 138 3.20 28.78 -23.97
N GLU A 139 3.78 28.78 -25.18
CA GLU A 139 5.07 28.13 -25.43
C GLU A 139 6.18 28.75 -24.56
N LEU A 140 7.00 27.88 -23.95
CA LEU A 140 8.06 28.28 -23.03
C LEU A 140 9.33 28.68 -23.80
N ASP A 141 9.97 29.74 -23.37
CA ASP A 141 11.23 30.23 -23.96
C ASP A 141 12.44 29.49 -23.37
N PHE A 142 12.98 28.54 -24.13
CA PHE A 142 14.19 27.78 -23.75
C PHE A 142 15.50 28.52 -24.07
N SER A 143 15.48 29.72 -24.73
CA SER A 143 16.70 30.46 -25.01
C SER A 143 17.27 31.19 -23.78
N ILE A 144 16.49 31.33 -22.73
CA ILE A 144 16.92 31.93 -21.46
C ILE A 144 17.77 30.92 -20.68
N ASP A 145 19.05 31.29 -20.46
CA ASP A 145 19.97 30.50 -19.64
C ASP A 145 19.65 30.69 -18.15
N GLU A 146 19.11 29.64 -17.53
CA GLU A 146 18.75 29.62 -16.12
C GLU A 146 18.89 28.19 -15.55
N THR A 147 18.94 28.09 -14.22
CA THR A 147 19.12 26.82 -13.52
C THR A 147 17.89 26.46 -12.71
N TYR A 148 17.60 25.15 -12.60
CA TYR A 148 16.60 24.59 -11.72
C TYR A 148 17.28 23.68 -10.69
N GLN A 149 16.95 23.87 -9.41
CA GLN A 149 17.44 23.06 -8.31
C GLN A 149 16.44 21.95 -8.00
N PHE A 150 16.87 20.69 -8.19
CA PHE A 150 16.03 19.51 -7.97
C PHE A 150 15.84 19.20 -6.49
N ASP A 151 16.96 19.15 -5.74
CA ASP A 151 16.93 18.92 -4.31
C ASP A 151 16.90 20.25 -3.57
N ARG A 152 15.76 20.54 -2.97
CA ARG A 152 15.51 21.74 -2.20
C ARG A 152 15.28 21.47 -0.72
N SER A 153 15.55 20.24 -0.26
CA SER A 153 15.31 19.83 1.13
C SER A 153 16.03 20.70 2.18
N GLU A 154 17.19 21.28 1.81
CA GLU A 154 17.98 22.16 2.68
C GLU A 154 17.78 23.66 2.36
N GLU A 155 17.00 24.02 1.33
CA GLU A 155 16.74 25.41 0.98
C GLU A 155 15.80 26.08 2.00
N PRO A 156 15.83 27.42 2.20
CA PRO A 156 14.85 28.08 3.04
C PRO A 156 13.42 27.92 2.48
N TRP A 157 12.44 27.95 3.37
CA TRP A 157 11.03 28.04 2.99
C TRP A 157 10.76 29.37 2.27
N ALA A 158 9.97 29.33 1.20
CA ALA A 158 9.60 30.53 0.47
C ALA A 158 8.82 31.50 1.36
N GLN A 159 9.14 32.80 1.27
CA GLN A 159 8.52 33.83 2.08
C GLN A 159 7.19 34.33 1.50
N SER A 160 6.93 34.06 0.22
CA SER A 160 5.74 34.54 -0.49
C SER A 160 5.34 33.61 -1.64
N SER A 161 4.07 33.72 -2.07
CA SER A 161 3.57 33.01 -3.25
C SER A 161 4.36 33.41 -4.51
N ALA A 162 4.82 34.64 -4.64
CA ALA A 162 5.64 35.07 -5.79
C ALA A 162 6.98 34.35 -5.87
N GLU A 163 7.59 34.02 -4.74
CA GLU A 163 8.81 33.22 -4.68
C GLU A 163 8.55 31.77 -5.08
N LEU A 164 7.43 31.18 -4.61
CA LEU A 164 7.00 29.86 -5.07
C LEU A 164 6.64 29.86 -6.56
N ASP A 165 6.03 30.94 -7.09
CA ASP A 165 5.72 31.07 -8.51
C ASP A 165 6.98 30.96 -9.37
N GLU A 166 8.09 31.60 -8.96
CA GLU A 166 9.35 31.50 -9.68
C GLU A 166 9.97 30.09 -9.60
N ILE A 167 9.88 29.43 -8.44
CA ILE A 167 10.32 28.06 -8.29
C ILE A 167 9.52 27.14 -9.21
N TRP A 168 8.19 27.28 -9.23
CA TRP A 168 7.31 26.46 -10.05
C TRP A 168 7.41 26.78 -11.54
N ARG A 169 7.62 28.03 -11.93
CA ARG A 169 7.92 28.43 -13.32
C ARG A 169 9.13 27.64 -13.84
N LYS A 170 10.21 27.62 -13.05
CA LYS A 170 11.43 26.88 -13.40
C LYS A 170 11.19 25.37 -13.43
N ARG A 171 10.37 24.83 -12.52
CA ARG A 171 10.00 23.41 -12.53
C ARG A 171 9.26 23.04 -13.81
N VAL A 172 8.21 23.80 -14.16
CA VAL A 172 7.44 23.55 -15.39
C VAL A 172 8.34 23.64 -16.63
N LYS A 173 9.20 24.65 -16.69
CA LYS A 173 10.18 24.78 -17.78
C LYS A 173 11.14 23.59 -17.85
N ASN A 174 11.63 23.11 -16.70
CA ASN A 174 12.48 21.92 -16.65
C ASN A 174 11.75 20.65 -17.09
N ASP A 175 10.50 20.45 -16.66
CA ASP A 175 9.69 19.31 -17.07
C ASP A 175 9.43 19.34 -18.58
N ALA A 176 9.17 20.53 -19.15
CA ALA A 176 9.01 20.73 -20.59
C ALA A 176 10.32 20.56 -21.37
N LEU A 177 11.44 21.02 -20.81
CA LEU A 177 12.75 20.90 -21.45
C LEU A 177 13.15 19.43 -21.65
N ASN A 178 12.85 18.57 -20.70
CA ASN A 178 13.13 17.12 -20.83
C ASN A 178 12.41 16.51 -22.04
N LEU A 179 11.18 16.90 -22.31
CA LEU A 179 10.42 16.46 -23.49
C LEU A 179 10.93 17.13 -24.78
N ALA A 180 11.28 18.40 -24.71
CA ALA A 180 11.84 19.12 -25.86
C ALA A 180 13.21 18.56 -26.32
N LEU A 181 14.02 18.02 -25.39
CA LEU A 181 15.28 17.34 -25.72
C LEU A 181 15.07 15.98 -26.40
N GLU A 182 13.87 15.43 -26.34
CA GLU A 182 13.43 14.24 -27.09
C GLU A 182 12.82 14.61 -28.46
N ASP A 183 12.99 15.86 -28.92
CA ASP A 183 12.45 16.42 -30.17
C ASP A 183 10.91 16.43 -30.23
N GLU A 184 10.21 16.42 -29.09
CA GLU A 184 8.75 16.51 -29.06
C GLU A 184 8.29 17.96 -29.39
N PRO A 185 7.24 18.15 -30.23
CA PRO A 185 6.70 19.46 -30.52
C PRO A 185 5.94 20.04 -29.33
N TRP A 186 5.83 21.38 -29.27
CA TRP A 186 5.19 22.08 -28.14
C TRP A 186 3.79 21.59 -27.82
N GLU A 187 2.95 21.35 -28.84
CA GLU A 187 1.59 20.87 -28.64
C GLU A 187 1.56 19.53 -27.91
N LYS A 188 2.55 18.66 -28.16
CA LYS A 188 2.68 17.36 -27.48
C LYS A 188 3.20 17.54 -26.07
N ILE A 189 4.18 18.42 -25.86
CA ILE A 189 4.68 18.77 -24.51
C ILE A 189 3.56 19.31 -23.65
N GLN A 190 2.77 20.25 -24.18
CA GLN A 190 1.61 20.84 -23.52
C GLN A 190 0.59 19.75 -23.12
N GLU A 191 0.20 18.86 -24.06
CA GLU A 191 -0.73 17.76 -23.78
C GLU A 191 -0.23 16.87 -22.65
N VAL A 192 1.02 16.43 -22.71
CA VAL A 192 1.61 15.52 -21.72
C VAL A 192 1.67 16.16 -20.34
N LEU A 193 2.15 17.40 -20.25
CA LEU A 193 2.29 18.07 -18.96
C LEU A 193 0.94 18.49 -18.37
N THR A 194 -0.02 18.91 -19.20
CA THR A 194 -1.39 19.18 -18.74
C THR A 194 -2.00 17.94 -18.12
N LYS A 195 -1.98 16.78 -18.80
CA LYS A 195 -2.47 15.53 -18.25
C LYS A 195 -1.74 15.14 -16.94
N ARG A 196 -0.43 15.40 -16.84
CA ARG A 196 0.37 15.13 -15.65
C ARG A 196 -0.09 15.97 -14.45
N TYR A 197 -0.21 17.29 -14.61
CA TYR A 197 -0.60 18.19 -13.52
C TYR A 197 -2.08 18.05 -13.14
N GLU A 198 -2.97 17.85 -14.11
CA GLU A 198 -4.37 17.49 -13.84
C GLU A 198 -4.47 16.16 -13.09
N GLY A 199 -3.64 15.16 -13.44
CA GLY A 199 -3.55 13.90 -12.70
C GLY A 199 -3.10 14.11 -11.25
N TYR A 200 -2.20 15.07 -10.97
CA TYR A 200 -1.84 15.42 -9.58
C TYR A 200 -3.00 16.07 -8.84
N LEU A 201 -3.75 16.99 -9.49
CA LEU A 201 -4.94 17.61 -8.91
C LEU A 201 -6.03 16.57 -8.59
N ARG A 202 -6.29 15.63 -9.51
CA ARG A 202 -7.25 14.54 -9.26
C ARG A 202 -6.85 13.72 -8.02
N ARG A 203 -5.59 13.29 -7.92
CA ARG A 203 -5.11 12.54 -6.74
C ARG A 203 -5.21 13.36 -5.45
N LEU A 204 -4.91 14.65 -5.49
CA LEU A 204 -5.05 15.52 -4.33
C LEU A 204 -6.51 15.62 -3.85
N ASN A 205 -7.45 15.68 -4.78
CA ASN A 205 -8.89 15.77 -4.46
C ASN A 205 -9.48 14.43 -4.02
N GLN A 206 -8.82 13.32 -4.31
CA GLN A 206 -9.24 11.97 -3.92
C GLN A 206 -8.75 11.54 -2.53
N VAL A 207 -7.93 12.36 -1.86
CA VAL A 207 -7.48 12.06 -0.49
C VAL A 207 -8.67 12.09 0.46
N ASN A 208 -8.78 11.07 1.31
CA ASN A 208 -9.82 10.93 2.31
C ASN A 208 -9.28 11.06 3.75
N ASN A 209 -10.16 10.95 4.74
CA ASN A 209 -9.81 11.10 6.15
C ASN A 209 -8.80 10.04 6.61
N ASP A 210 -8.93 8.79 6.15
CA ASP A 210 -8.01 7.69 6.48
C ASP A 210 -6.60 7.93 5.94
N ASP A 211 -6.48 8.50 4.73
CA ASP A 211 -5.18 8.80 4.13
C ASP A 211 -4.41 9.83 4.98
N VAL A 212 -5.10 10.87 5.47
CA VAL A 212 -4.50 11.90 6.35
C VAL A 212 -4.10 11.30 7.68
N PHE A 213 -5.00 10.55 8.29
CA PHE A 213 -4.75 9.90 9.57
C PHE A 213 -3.60 8.89 9.50
N GLU A 214 -3.60 8.01 8.49
CA GLU A 214 -2.53 7.03 8.28
C GLU A 214 -1.17 7.71 8.08
N ARG A 215 -1.11 8.78 7.30
CA ARG A 215 0.12 9.57 7.11
C ARG A 215 0.65 10.10 8.43
N PHE A 216 -0.22 10.69 9.25
CA PHE A 216 0.17 11.22 10.56
C PHE A 216 0.61 10.11 11.52
N MET A 217 -0.15 9.03 11.62
CA MET A 217 0.18 7.90 12.49
C MET A 217 1.50 7.24 12.08
N ASN A 218 1.76 7.12 10.77
CA ASN A 218 3.06 6.63 10.30
C ASN A 218 4.19 7.60 10.64
N THR A 219 3.97 8.91 10.56
CA THR A 219 4.95 9.89 11.04
C THR A 219 5.25 9.70 12.53
N PHE A 220 4.21 9.54 13.35
CA PHE A 220 4.36 9.29 14.79
C PHE A 220 5.17 8.02 15.07
N VAL A 221 4.81 6.87 14.48
CA VAL A 221 5.52 5.61 14.78
C VAL A 221 6.91 5.55 14.16
N HIS A 222 7.15 6.23 13.03
CA HIS A 222 8.48 6.33 12.41
C HIS A 222 9.48 7.17 13.22
N THR A 223 9.02 8.03 14.16
CA THR A 223 9.94 8.66 15.13
C THR A 223 10.58 7.66 16.08
N LEU A 224 10.00 6.47 16.24
CA LEU A 224 10.45 5.43 17.16
C LEU A 224 11.50 4.53 16.52
N ASP A 225 11.25 4.10 15.30
CA ASP A 225 12.11 3.29 14.45
C ASP A 225 11.54 3.23 13.00
N PRO A 226 12.37 2.90 11.99
CA PRO A 226 11.94 2.91 10.59
C PRO A 226 11.09 1.70 10.16
N HIS A 227 10.73 0.80 11.07
CA HIS A 227 10.05 -0.47 10.77
C HIS A 227 8.66 -0.60 11.41
N SER A 228 8.38 0.24 12.42
CA SER A 228 7.05 0.34 12.99
C SER A 228 6.15 1.12 12.05
N SER A 229 4.93 0.65 11.80
CA SER A 229 3.96 1.31 10.91
C SER A 229 2.53 1.04 11.34
N TYR A 230 1.67 2.01 11.11
CA TYR A 230 0.23 1.86 11.13
C TYR A 230 -0.27 1.64 9.70
N LEU A 231 -1.16 0.70 9.53
CA LEU A 231 -1.86 0.42 8.29
C LEU A 231 -3.35 0.71 8.50
N SER A 232 -3.93 1.56 7.67
CA SER A 232 -5.38 1.75 7.62
C SER A 232 -6.10 0.42 7.37
N PRO A 233 -7.41 0.30 7.62
CA PRO A 233 -8.15 -0.95 7.40
C PRO A 233 -7.91 -1.54 6.01
N ARG A 234 -7.93 -0.71 4.96
CA ARG A 234 -7.64 -1.09 3.58
C ARG A 234 -6.22 -1.63 3.41
N ASN A 235 -5.22 -0.89 3.84
CA ASN A 235 -3.81 -1.28 3.71
C ASN A 235 -3.48 -2.52 4.55
N ALA A 236 -4.15 -2.70 5.69
CA ALA A 236 -4.04 -3.91 6.50
C ALA A 236 -4.61 -5.14 5.79
N GLU A 237 -5.70 -4.98 5.04
CA GLU A 237 -6.25 -6.07 4.22
C GLU A 237 -5.34 -6.42 3.04
N GLU A 238 -4.79 -5.43 2.35
CA GLU A 238 -3.82 -5.66 1.27
C GLU A 238 -2.57 -6.38 1.78
N TYR A 239 -2.04 -5.97 2.93
CA TYR A 239 -0.92 -6.65 3.57
C TYR A 239 -1.26 -8.11 3.90
N ARG A 240 -2.47 -8.38 4.43
CA ARG A 240 -2.94 -9.76 4.69
C ARG A 240 -3.00 -10.59 3.42
N MET A 241 -3.53 -10.04 2.32
CA MET A 241 -3.60 -10.73 1.03
C MET A 241 -2.22 -11.09 0.49
N GLN A 242 -1.26 -10.17 0.57
CA GLN A 242 0.13 -10.43 0.17
C GLN A 242 0.78 -11.52 1.03
N MET A 243 0.48 -11.54 2.33
CA MET A 243 1.04 -12.52 3.25
C MET A 243 0.34 -13.88 3.21
N SER A 244 -0.93 -13.95 2.80
CA SER A 244 -1.69 -15.21 2.66
C SER A 244 -1.70 -15.77 1.25
N LEU A 245 -1.29 -14.99 0.26
CA LEU A 245 -1.40 -15.26 -1.18
C LEU A 245 -2.83 -15.66 -1.59
N SER A 246 -3.83 -15.12 -0.91
CA SER A 246 -5.24 -15.37 -1.24
C SER A 246 -6.14 -14.23 -0.77
N TYR A 247 -7.25 -14.04 -1.47
CA TYR A 247 -8.30 -13.10 -1.09
C TYR A 247 -9.67 -13.56 -1.60
N PHE A 248 -10.74 -12.92 -1.13
CA PHE A 248 -12.09 -13.15 -1.63
C PHE A 248 -12.50 -12.05 -2.60
N GLY A 249 -12.88 -12.43 -3.82
CA GLY A 249 -13.22 -11.48 -4.87
C GLY A 249 -13.59 -12.19 -6.17
N ILE A 250 -13.47 -11.46 -7.29
CA ILE A 250 -13.81 -11.98 -8.61
C ILE A 250 -12.61 -12.60 -9.37
N GLY A 251 -11.38 -12.37 -8.92
CA GLY A 251 -10.19 -12.89 -9.62
C GLY A 251 -9.85 -12.12 -10.91
N ALA A 252 -9.83 -10.80 -10.82
CA ALA A 252 -9.38 -9.91 -11.90
C ALA A 252 -8.36 -8.91 -11.34
N SER A 253 -7.32 -8.61 -12.12
CA SER A 253 -6.44 -7.47 -11.87
C SER A 253 -7.01 -6.23 -12.54
N LEU A 254 -6.97 -5.10 -11.84
CA LEU A 254 -7.58 -3.84 -12.25
C LEU A 254 -6.52 -2.76 -12.36
N GLN A 255 -6.74 -1.79 -13.26
CA GLN A 255 -5.91 -0.59 -13.39
C GLN A 255 -6.77 0.60 -13.79
N THR A 256 -6.31 1.81 -13.47
CA THR A 256 -6.93 3.04 -13.93
C THR A 256 -6.49 3.38 -15.35
N GLU A 257 -7.43 3.71 -16.22
CA GLU A 257 -7.19 4.26 -17.56
C GLU A 257 -8.12 5.46 -17.77
N ASP A 258 -7.55 6.66 -17.81
CA ASP A 258 -8.27 7.94 -17.76
C ASP A 258 -9.23 7.98 -16.55
N ASP A 259 -10.54 8.09 -16.76
CA ASP A 259 -11.57 8.13 -15.71
C ASP A 259 -12.22 6.75 -15.45
N TYR A 260 -11.72 5.68 -16.06
CA TYR A 260 -12.27 4.33 -15.92
C TYR A 260 -11.36 3.40 -15.14
N VAL A 261 -11.97 2.50 -14.40
CA VAL A 261 -11.30 1.29 -13.91
C VAL A 261 -11.45 0.20 -14.97
N LYS A 262 -10.33 -0.30 -15.45
CA LYS A 262 -10.24 -1.30 -16.54
C LYS A 262 -9.73 -2.63 -16.00
N ILE A 263 -10.23 -3.72 -16.58
CA ILE A 263 -9.69 -5.07 -16.36
C ILE A 263 -8.33 -5.18 -17.05
N ALA A 264 -7.25 -5.25 -16.26
CA ALA A 264 -5.90 -5.46 -16.78
C ALA A 264 -5.63 -6.94 -17.12
N GLY A 265 -6.25 -7.87 -16.38
CA GLY A 265 -6.12 -9.29 -16.60
C GLY A 265 -7.09 -10.11 -15.76
N ILE A 266 -7.27 -11.37 -16.13
CA ILE A 266 -8.09 -12.35 -15.40
C ILE A 266 -7.15 -13.37 -14.76
N ILE A 267 -7.31 -13.60 -13.45
CA ILE A 267 -6.50 -14.54 -12.68
C ILE A 267 -6.98 -15.97 -12.96
N PRO A 268 -6.11 -16.86 -13.45
CA PRO A 268 -6.48 -18.26 -13.72
C PRO A 268 -7.08 -18.94 -12.48
N GLY A 269 -8.13 -19.72 -12.69
CA GLY A 269 -8.82 -20.44 -11.60
C GLY A 269 -9.72 -19.58 -10.72
N GLY A 270 -9.70 -18.25 -10.87
CA GLY A 270 -10.59 -17.34 -10.15
C GLY A 270 -12.02 -17.34 -10.71
N PRO A 271 -13.00 -16.79 -9.95
CA PRO A 271 -14.40 -16.75 -10.36
C PRO A 271 -14.65 -16.15 -11.75
N ALA A 272 -14.00 -15.04 -12.11
CA ALA A 272 -14.14 -14.42 -13.42
C ALA A 272 -13.59 -15.30 -14.56
N ALA A 273 -12.52 -16.07 -14.29
CA ALA A 273 -11.97 -17.02 -15.25
C ALA A 273 -12.93 -18.21 -15.49
N ILE A 274 -13.58 -18.68 -14.42
CA ILE A 274 -14.55 -19.79 -14.48
C ILE A 274 -15.82 -19.35 -15.20
N ASP A 275 -16.32 -18.15 -14.90
CA ASP A 275 -17.52 -17.59 -15.53
C ASP A 275 -17.29 -17.23 -17.01
N GLY A 276 -16.14 -16.65 -17.35
CA GLY A 276 -15.71 -16.34 -18.72
C GLY A 276 -16.41 -15.14 -19.38
N SER A 277 -17.32 -14.45 -18.70
CA SER A 277 -18.07 -13.32 -19.25
C SER A 277 -17.32 -12.00 -19.21
N LEU A 278 -16.36 -11.84 -18.28
CA LEU A 278 -15.48 -10.70 -18.14
C LEU A 278 -14.18 -10.91 -18.93
N GLN A 279 -13.73 -9.88 -19.64
CA GLN A 279 -12.55 -9.96 -20.49
C GLN A 279 -11.52 -8.88 -20.13
N PRO A 280 -10.23 -9.10 -20.38
CA PRO A 280 -9.25 -8.02 -20.35
C PRO A 280 -9.67 -6.84 -21.23
N GLU A 281 -9.33 -5.63 -20.82
CA GLU A 281 -9.67 -4.34 -21.44
C GLU A 281 -11.15 -3.91 -21.28
N ASP A 282 -12.05 -4.72 -20.65
CA ASP A 282 -13.38 -4.26 -20.28
C ASP A 282 -13.27 -3.12 -19.26
N ARG A 283 -14.07 -2.04 -19.43
CA ARG A 283 -14.09 -0.87 -18.55
C ARG A 283 -15.30 -0.93 -17.64
N ILE A 284 -15.07 -0.85 -16.34
CA ILE A 284 -16.13 -0.84 -15.32
C ILE A 284 -16.69 0.57 -15.21
N THR A 285 -18.01 0.70 -15.33
CA THR A 285 -18.74 1.96 -15.20
C THR A 285 -19.65 1.97 -13.98
N GLY A 286 -19.95 0.80 -13.42
CA GLY A 286 -20.79 0.72 -12.22
C GLY A 286 -20.62 -0.60 -11.50
N VAL A 287 -20.88 -0.58 -10.19
CA VAL A 287 -20.81 -1.74 -9.29
C VAL A 287 -22.05 -1.80 -8.41
N GLY A 288 -22.70 -2.96 -8.37
CA GLY A 288 -23.87 -3.25 -7.50
C GLY A 288 -23.64 -4.47 -6.62
N GLN A 289 -24.32 -4.51 -5.48
CA GLN A 289 -24.25 -5.64 -4.55
C GLN A 289 -25.45 -6.56 -4.71
N GLY A 290 -25.22 -7.84 -5.03
CA GLY A 290 -26.26 -8.80 -5.38
C GLY A 290 -26.75 -8.67 -6.83
N ALA A 291 -27.47 -9.70 -7.32
CA ALA A 291 -27.93 -9.75 -8.71
C ALA A 291 -28.99 -8.68 -9.07
N ASP A 292 -29.71 -8.15 -8.07
CA ASP A 292 -30.75 -7.13 -8.24
C ASP A 292 -30.39 -5.81 -7.53
N GLY A 293 -29.13 -5.66 -7.06
CA GLY A 293 -28.69 -4.48 -6.32
C GLY A 293 -28.64 -3.23 -7.20
N GLU A 294 -28.86 -2.08 -6.59
CA GLU A 294 -28.64 -0.79 -7.24
C GLU A 294 -27.18 -0.64 -7.64
N VAL A 295 -26.94 -0.22 -8.87
CA VAL A 295 -25.60 -0.05 -9.41
C VAL A 295 -25.15 1.38 -9.16
N VAL A 296 -24.05 1.52 -8.41
CA VAL A 296 -23.38 2.79 -8.16
C VAL A 296 -22.48 3.10 -9.34
N ASP A 297 -22.57 4.30 -9.91
CA ASP A 297 -21.65 4.79 -10.95
C ASP A 297 -20.28 5.03 -10.31
N VAL A 298 -19.24 4.44 -10.90
CA VAL A 298 -17.86 4.49 -10.37
C VAL A 298 -16.87 5.18 -11.34
N ILE A 299 -17.39 5.89 -12.36
CA ILE A 299 -16.54 6.64 -13.29
C ILE A 299 -15.84 7.77 -12.53
N GLY A 300 -14.54 7.88 -12.67
CA GLY A 300 -13.71 8.89 -11.98
C GLY A 300 -13.37 8.57 -10.52
N TRP A 301 -13.86 7.43 -9.99
CA TRP A 301 -13.52 6.99 -8.63
C TRP A 301 -12.06 6.52 -8.52
N ARG A 302 -11.53 6.51 -7.31
CA ARG A 302 -10.24 5.87 -7.03
C ARG A 302 -10.34 4.37 -7.33
N LEU A 303 -9.26 3.82 -7.88
CA LEU A 303 -9.16 2.37 -8.13
C LEU A 303 -9.49 1.55 -6.87
N ASP A 304 -8.93 1.98 -5.75
CA ASP A 304 -9.07 1.27 -4.47
C ASP A 304 -10.54 1.24 -4.00
N ASP A 305 -11.27 2.35 -4.14
CA ASP A 305 -12.68 2.43 -3.74
C ASP A 305 -13.58 1.53 -4.61
N VAL A 306 -13.24 1.42 -5.90
CA VAL A 306 -13.92 0.49 -6.82
C VAL A 306 -13.58 -0.96 -6.48
N VAL A 307 -12.32 -1.24 -6.14
CA VAL A 307 -11.87 -2.57 -5.70
C VAL A 307 -12.60 -3.00 -4.43
N ASP A 308 -12.79 -2.10 -3.45
CA ASP A 308 -13.53 -2.40 -2.21
C ASP A 308 -14.99 -2.76 -2.48
N LEU A 309 -15.65 -2.10 -3.45
CA LEU A 309 -17.01 -2.48 -3.87
C LEU A 309 -17.06 -3.84 -4.60
N ILE A 310 -15.99 -4.19 -5.33
CA ILE A 310 -15.91 -5.46 -6.08
C ILE A 310 -15.58 -6.63 -5.17
N ARG A 311 -14.70 -6.44 -4.18
CA ARG A 311 -14.40 -7.43 -3.13
C ARG A 311 -15.60 -7.63 -2.21
N GLY A 312 -15.56 -8.66 -1.39
CA GLY A 312 -16.61 -8.91 -0.40
C GLY A 312 -16.66 -10.37 0.05
N PRO A 313 -17.63 -10.73 0.91
CA PRO A 313 -17.74 -12.07 1.47
C PRO A 313 -17.80 -13.16 0.40
N ALA A 314 -17.24 -14.33 0.73
CA ALA A 314 -17.37 -15.52 -0.12
C ALA A 314 -18.83 -15.82 -0.44
N ASP A 315 -19.09 -16.35 -1.63
CA ASP A 315 -20.40 -16.76 -2.14
C ASP A 315 -21.41 -15.60 -2.32
N SER A 316 -21.01 -14.34 -2.05
CA SER A 316 -21.84 -13.17 -2.38
C SER A 316 -21.70 -12.80 -3.85
N VAL A 317 -22.74 -12.16 -4.42
CA VAL A 317 -22.77 -11.73 -5.81
C VAL A 317 -22.39 -10.26 -5.92
N VAL A 318 -21.53 -9.93 -6.87
CA VAL A 318 -21.28 -8.55 -7.33
C VAL A 318 -21.81 -8.42 -8.77
N ARG A 319 -22.52 -7.33 -9.02
CA ARG A 319 -22.99 -6.94 -10.35
C ARG A 319 -22.06 -5.85 -10.90
N LEU A 320 -21.47 -6.09 -12.05
CA LEU A 320 -20.65 -5.12 -12.76
C LEU A 320 -21.42 -4.57 -13.97
N GLU A 321 -21.46 -3.26 -14.09
CA GLU A 321 -21.82 -2.59 -15.33
C GLU A 321 -20.55 -2.27 -16.09
N ILE A 322 -20.42 -2.77 -17.32
CA ILE A 322 -19.19 -2.63 -18.10
C ILE A 322 -19.44 -2.08 -19.51
N ILE A 323 -18.41 -1.42 -20.04
CA ILE A 323 -18.24 -1.16 -21.47
C ILE A 323 -17.26 -2.21 -21.98
N PRO A 324 -17.69 -3.15 -22.86
CA PRO A 324 -16.80 -4.17 -23.41
C PRO A 324 -15.63 -3.57 -24.21
N ALA A 325 -14.45 -4.20 -24.16
CA ALA A 325 -13.21 -3.75 -24.78
C ALA A 325 -13.33 -3.35 -26.26
N ASN A 326 -14.10 -4.12 -27.02
CA ASN A 326 -14.26 -3.94 -28.48
C ASN A 326 -15.51 -3.09 -28.84
N SER A 327 -16.05 -2.32 -27.89
CA SER A 327 -17.25 -1.51 -28.10
C SER A 327 -16.92 -0.22 -28.84
N ILE A 328 -17.81 0.17 -29.76
CA ILE A 328 -17.79 1.54 -30.35
C ILE A 328 -18.36 2.55 -29.35
N PRO A 329 -17.90 3.80 -29.35
CA PRO A 329 -18.49 4.84 -28.51
C PRO A 329 -20.02 4.89 -28.64
N GLY A 330 -20.74 4.85 -27.51
CA GLY A 330 -22.21 4.83 -27.47
C GLY A 330 -22.84 3.43 -27.55
N SER A 331 -22.05 2.35 -27.53
CA SER A 331 -22.57 0.98 -27.38
C SER A 331 -23.30 0.81 -26.04
N PRO A 332 -24.35 -0.04 -25.97
CA PRO A 332 -25.04 -0.32 -24.71
C PRO A 332 -24.07 -0.97 -23.71
N LYS A 333 -24.15 -0.53 -22.46
CA LYS A 333 -23.44 -1.14 -21.34
C LYS A 333 -23.95 -2.57 -21.13
N LYS A 334 -23.09 -3.44 -20.62
CA LYS A 334 -23.41 -4.84 -20.31
C LYS A 334 -23.36 -5.05 -18.81
N PHE A 335 -24.30 -5.82 -18.27
CA PHE A 335 -24.28 -6.27 -16.88
C PHE A 335 -23.69 -7.69 -16.80
N ILE A 336 -22.81 -7.89 -15.82
CA ILE A 336 -22.21 -9.18 -15.49
C ILE A 336 -22.37 -9.41 -14.01
N ASP A 337 -23.00 -10.52 -13.62
CA ASP A 337 -23.16 -10.95 -12.25
C ASP A 337 -22.11 -12.02 -11.94
N LEU A 338 -21.20 -11.75 -11.01
CA LEU A 338 -20.14 -12.67 -10.62
C LEU A 338 -20.29 -13.07 -9.15
N THR A 339 -20.22 -14.37 -8.87
CA THR A 339 -20.15 -14.85 -7.49
C THR A 339 -18.72 -14.76 -6.99
N ARG A 340 -18.49 -14.05 -5.87
CA ARG A 340 -17.18 -13.93 -5.24
C ARG A 340 -16.72 -15.28 -4.70
N GLY A 341 -15.46 -15.59 -4.88
CA GLY A 341 -14.83 -16.80 -4.38
C GLY A 341 -13.41 -16.54 -3.90
N GLN A 342 -12.78 -17.57 -3.34
CA GLN A 342 -11.37 -17.49 -3.00
C GLN A 342 -10.53 -17.44 -4.28
N VAL A 343 -9.68 -16.45 -4.38
CA VAL A 343 -8.69 -16.28 -5.44
C VAL A 343 -7.31 -16.57 -4.85
N LYS A 344 -6.55 -17.47 -5.47
CA LYS A 344 -5.18 -17.80 -5.07
C LYS A 344 -4.20 -17.11 -5.99
N LEU A 345 -3.17 -16.50 -5.41
CA LEU A 345 -2.10 -15.82 -6.12
C LEU A 345 -0.93 -16.78 -6.38
N GLU A 346 -1.19 -17.88 -7.10
CA GLU A 346 -0.21 -18.95 -7.35
C GLU A 346 1.05 -18.45 -8.07
N GLU A 347 0.94 -17.36 -8.84
CA GLU A 347 2.09 -16.76 -9.50
C GLU A 347 3.10 -16.15 -8.54
N GLN A 348 2.66 -15.79 -7.33
CA GLN A 348 3.48 -15.21 -6.26
C GLN A 348 3.96 -16.25 -5.25
N ALA A 349 3.57 -17.52 -5.40
CA ALA A 349 4.06 -18.61 -4.58
C ALA A 349 5.45 -19.10 -5.03
N ALA A 350 6.11 -19.88 -4.18
CA ALA A 350 7.39 -20.52 -4.51
C ALA A 350 7.24 -21.42 -5.76
N LYS A 351 8.23 -21.38 -6.65
CA LYS A 351 8.27 -22.13 -7.92
C LYS A 351 9.61 -22.85 -8.06
N SER A 352 9.63 -23.92 -8.85
CA SER A 352 10.87 -24.64 -9.14
C SER A 352 11.11 -24.77 -10.62
N GLU A 353 12.40 -24.86 -10.97
CA GLU A 353 12.86 -25.23 -12.30
C GLU A 353 14.11 -26.14 -12.19
N ILE A 354 14.43 -26.86 -13.25
CA ILE A 354 15.68 -27.62 -13.37
C ILE A 354 16.59 -26.97 -14.39
N VAL A 355 17.79 -26.62 -13.98
CA VAL A 355 18.84 -26.07 -14.84
C VAL A 355 19.88 -27.15 -15.11
N THR A 356 20.07 -27.52 -16.38
CA THR A 356 21.10 -28.48 -16.79
C THR A 356 22.41 -27.76 -17.10
N VAL A 357 23.47 -28.13 -16.42
CA VAL A 357 24.82 -27.55 -16.57
C VAL A 357 25.78 -28.58 -17.10
N PRO A 358 26.26 -28.47 -18.36
CA PRO A 358 27.29 -29.35 -18.92
C PRO A 358 28.65 -28.99 -18.33
N ARG A 359 29.30 -29.93 -17.65
CA ARG A 359 30.66 -29.76 -17.08
C ARG A 359 31.41 -31.08 -17.02
N ASP A 360 32.66 -31.06 -17.43
CA ASP A 360 33.60 -32.20 -17.36
C ASP A 360 33.06 -33.48 -18.07
N GLY A 361 32.31 -33.28 -19.19
CA GLY A 361 31.72 -34.37 -19.97
C GLY A 361 30.48 -35.03 -19.35
N ARG A 362 29.94 -34.44 -18.30
CA ARG A 362 28.68 -34.83 -17.63
C ARG A 362 27.69 -33.66 -17.65
N GLU A 363 26.43 -33.96 -17.75
CA GLU A 363 25.35 -33.02 -17.49
C GLU A 363 24.96 -33.12 -16.01
N TRP A 364 24.89 -31.97 -15.35
CA TRP A 364 24.46 -31.82 -13.96
C TRP A 364 23.08 -31.23 -13.94
N SER A 365 22.16 -31.86 -13.21
CA SER A 365 20.80 -31.37 -13.04
C SER A 365 20.69 -30.63 -11.71
N ILE A 366 20.52 -29.30 -11.78
CA ILE A 366 20.41 -28.44 -10.60
C ILE A 366 18.96 -28.00 -10.45
N GLY A 367 18.33 -28.40 -9.34
CA GLY A 367 17.02 -27.87 -8.97
C GLY A 367 17.18 -26.44 -8.45
N VAL A 368 16.33 -25.53 -8.90
CA VAL A 368 16.27 -24.16 -8.40
C VAL A 368 14.87 -23.93 -7.85
N ILE A 369 14.76 -23.48 -6.60
CA ILE A 369 13.50 -23.05 -6.00
C ILE A 369 13.57 -21.55 -5.76
N ASP A 370 12.74 -20.80 -6.50
CA ASP A 370 12.52 -19.37 -6.28
C ASP A 370 11.53 -19.19 -5.12
N VAL A 371 11.92 -18.44 -4.11
CA VAL A 371 11.11 -18.14 -2.91
C VAL A 371 10.92 -16.63 -2.83
N PRO A 372 9.83 -16.06 -3.36
CA PRO A 372 9.63 -14.61 -3.47
C PRO A 372 9.36 -13.94 -2.11
N SER A 373 8.78 -14.66 -1.15
CA SER A 373 8.53 -14.16 0.21
C SER A 373 8.30 -15.33 1.19
N PHE A 374 8.31 -15.02 2.50
CA PHE A 374 7.95 -15.98 3.55
C PHE A 374 6.48 -15.82 3.94
N TYR A 375 5.60 -16.31 3.08
CA TYR A 375 4.14 -16.18 3.18
C TYR A 375 3.51 -17.28 4.03
N ARG A 376 2.39 -16.93 4.72
CA ARG A 376 1.59 -17.86 5.50
C ARG A 376 0.16 -17.37 5.68
N ASP A 377 -0.82 -18.22 5.38
CA ASP A 377 -2.23 -17.95 5.66
C ASP A 377 -2.58 -18.35 7.10
N TYR A 378 -2.45 -17.38 8.02
CA TYR A 378 -2.78 -17.59 9.42
C TYR A 378 -4.28 -17.76 9.67
N GLN A 379 -5.12 -17.15 8.83
CA GLN A 379 -6.57 -17.26 9.00
C GLN A 379 -7.07 -18.65 8.65
N ALA A 380 -6.64 -19.20 7.52
CA ALA A 380 -6.93 -20.58 7.15
C ALA A 380 -6.40 -21.56 8.20
N LEU A 381 -5.17 -21.35 8.68
CA LEU A 381 -4.60 -22.16 9.76
C LEU A 381 -5.44 -22.10 11.04
N SER A 382 -5.86 -20.91 11.48
CA SER A 382 -6.66 -20.74 12.70
C SER A 382 -8.06 -21.35 12.58
N ASN A 383 -8.60 -21.39 11.36
CA ASN A 383 -9.86 -22.06 11.03
C ASN A 383 -9.72 -23.60 10.92
N GLY A 384 -8.50 -24.13 11.12
CA GLY A 384 -8.22 -25.56 11.09
C GLY A 384 -8.00 -26.15 9.70
N ASP A 385 -7.81 -25.32 8.68
CA ASP A 385 -7.45 -25.80 7.35
C ASP A 385 -6.03 -26.37 7.36
N LYS A 386 -5.94 -27.66 7.10
CA LYS A 386 -4.65 -28.37 7.04
C LYS A 386 -3.86 -28.04 5.76
N ASN A 387 -4.53 -27.52 4.74
CA ASN A 387 -3.94 -27.19 3.43
C ASN A 387 -3.71 -25.68 3.26
N TYR A 388 -3.61 -24.93 4.37
CA TYR A 388 -3.33 -23.49 4.33
C TYR A 388 -2.04 -23.20 3.54
N THR A 389 -2.01 -22.07 2.85
CA THR A 389 -0.86 -21.60 2.07
C THR A 389 0.33 -21.28 2.98
N SER A 390 1.52 -21.80 2.67
CA SER A 390 2.74 -21.64 3.46
C SER A 390 3.98 -21.87 2.60
N THR A 391 4.94 -20.98 2.68
CA THR A 391 6.25 -21.11 2.00
C THR A 391 6.90 -22.46 2.31
N THR A 392 6.93 -22.85 3.58
CA THR A 392 7.56 -24.12 4.02
C THR A 392 6.88 -25.34 3.38
N LYS A 393 5.54 -25.34 3.29
CA LYS A 393 4.81 -26.43 2.65
C LYS A 393 5.08 -26.53 1.16
N ASP A 394 5.07 -25.37 0.48
CA ASP A 394 5.32 -25.34 -0.96
C ASP A 394 6.75 -25.78 -1.26
N VAL A 395 7.75 -25.24 -0.56
CA VAL A 395 9.16 -25.65 -0.74
C VAL A 395 9.35 -27.14 -0.44
N LYS A 396 8.70 -27.67 0.60
CA LYS A 396 8.77 -29.11 0.92
C LYS A 396 8.22 -29.97 -0.23
N ARG A 397 7.11 -29.57 -0.84
CA ARG A 397 6.52 -30.23 -2.01
C ARG A 397 7.46 -30.15 -3.22
N LEU A 398 7.97 -28.95 -3.52
CA LEU A 398 8.88 -28.71 -4.64
C LEU A 398 10.19 -29.51 -4.50
N ILE A 399 10.74 -29.63 -3.27
CA ILE A 399 11.90 -30.49 -3.01
C ILE A 399 11.59 -31.94 -3.38
N ALA A 400 10.44 -32.47 -2.96
CA ALA A 400 10.08 -33.87 -3.27
C ALA A 400 9.92 -34.09 -4.79
N GLU A 401 9.30 -33.16 -5.50
CA GLU A 401 9.16 -33.19 -6.96
C GLU A 401 10.54 -33.16 -7.66
N LEU A 402 11.45 -32.30 -7.23
CA LEU A 402 12.82 -32.22 -7.78
C LEU A 402 13.66 -33.46 -7.47
N GLU A 403 13.51 -34.09 -6.28
CA GLU A 403 14.20 -35.34 -5.95
C GLU A 403 13.71 -36.52 -6.81
N GLU A 404 12.40 -36.57 -7.14
CA GLU A 404 11.84 -37.55 -8.07
C GLU A 404 12.43 -37.39 -9.49
N GLU A 405 12.72 -36.17 -9.92
CA GLU A 405 13.39 -35.89 -11.20
C GLU A 405 14.91 -36.16 -11.16
N GLY A 406 15.48 -36.41 -9.99
CA GLY A 406 16.87 -36.85 -9.82
C GLY A 406 17.92 -35.74 -9.91
N ILE A 407 17.69 -34.63 -9.21
CA ILE A 407 18.64 -33.50 -9.16
C ILE A 407 19.96 -33.87 -8.47
N ASP A 408 21.06 -33.30 -8.93
CA ASP A 408 22.41 -33.42 -8.34
C ASP A 408 22.70 -32.42 -7.21
N GLY A 409 21.96 -31.30 -7.20
CA GLY A 409 22.10 -30.23 -6.21
C GLY A 409 20.87 -29.32 -6.21
N LEU A 410 20.71 -28.57 -5.14
CA LEU A 410 19.58 -27.63 -4.95
C LEU A 410 20.09 -26.21 -4.74
N VAL A 411 19.43 -25.27 -5.38
CA VAL A 411 19.58 -23.84 -5.14
C VAL A 411 18.25 -23.29 -4.60
N VAL A 412 18.31 -22.58 -3.48
CA VAL A 412 17.20 -21.76 -2.98
C VAL A 412 17.50 -20.31 -3.32
N ASP A 413 16.67 -19.70 -4.15
CA ASP A 413 16.83 -18.32 -4.58
C ASP A 413 15.99 -17.39 -3.70
N LEU A 414 16.67 -16.49 -2.97
CA LEU A 414 16.08 -15.47 -2.10
C LEU A 414 16.38 -14.05 -2.62
N ARG A 415 16.87 -13.89 -3.83
CA ARG A 415 17.11 -12.57 -4.41
C ARG A 415 15.79 -11.81 -4.53
N GLY A 416 15.79 -10.53 -4.13
CA GLY A 416 14.57 -9.70 -4.09
C GLY A 416 13.59 -10.03 -2.95
N ASN A 417 13.85 -11.06 -2.13
CA ASN A 417 12.97 -11.48 -1.04
C ASN A 417 13.13 -10.61 0.21
N GLY A 418 12.21 -9.69 0.46
CA GLY A 418 12.19 -8.80 1.63
C GLY A 418 11.88 -9.45 2.99
N GLY A 419 11.64 -10.76 3.02
CA GLY A 419 11.31 -11.50 4.24
C GLY A 419 9.85 -11.95 4.31
N GLY A 420 9.24 -11.84 5.49
CA GLY A 420 7.88 -12.27 5.80
C GLY A 420 7.77 -12.87 7.20
N HIS A 421 7.04 -13.94 7.33
CA HIS A 421 6.77 -14.55 8.64
C HIS A 421 7.98 -15.25 9.27
N LEU A 422 8.32 -14.86 10.50
CA LEU A 422 9.41 -15.46 11.28
C LEU A 422 9.24 -16.97 11.45
N THR A 423 8.00 -17.42 11.65
CA THR A 423 7.70 -18.87 11.79
C THR A 423 7.94 -19.64 10.49
N GLU A 424 7.79 -19.03 9.34
CA GLU A 424 8.14 -19.65 8.07
C GLU A 424 9.66 -19.72 7.88
N ALA A 425 10.42 -18.70 8.33
CA ALA A 425 11.88 -18.76 8.28
C ALA A 425 12.44 -19.92 9.14
N THR A 426 11.91 -20.11 10.36
CA THR A 426 12.33 -21.20 11.23
C THR A 426 11.90 -22.56 10.69
N ALA A 427 10.67 -22.69 10.21
CA ALA A 427 10.15 -23.95 9.66
C ALA A 427 10.84 -24.34 8.33
N LEU A 428 11.10 -23.36 7.45
CA LEU A 428 11.84 -23.58 6.21
C LEU A 428 13.28 -24.05 6.49
N SER A 429 13.95 -23.47 7.51
CA SER A 429 15.28 -23.92 7.94
C SER A 429 15.27 -25.38 8.41
N GLY A 430 14.19 -25.83 9.06
CA GLY A 430 14.01 -27.22 9.49
C GLY A 430 13.93 -28.24 8.34
N LEU A 431 13.65 -27.80 7.11
CA LEU A 431 13.72 -28.68 5.93
C LEU A 431 15.16 -29.08 5.58
N PHE A 432 16.17 -28.37 6.10
CA PHE A 432 17.59 -28.54 5.78
C PHE A 432 18.46 -28.81 6.99
N ILE A 433 18.02 -28.45 8.21
CA ILE A 433 18.77 -28.54 9.46
C ILE A 433 17.98 -29.43 10.44
N ASP A 434 18.58 -30.53 10.90
CA ASP A 434 17.89 -31.58 11.68
C ASP A 434 17.55 -31.10 13.10
N ASN A 435 18.44 -30.37 13.77
CA ASN A 435 18.28 -29.95 15.16
C ASN A 435 19.00 -28.64 15.49
N GLY A 436 18.47 -27.93 16.47
CA GLY A 436 19.10 -26.74 17.05
C GLY A 436 18.37 -25.45 16.74
N PRO A 437 18.78 -24.36 17.40
CA PRO A 437 18.15 -23.07 17.22
C PRO A 437 18.44 -22.48 15.83
N VAL A 438 17.43 -21.88 15.22
CA VAL A 438 17.55 -21.16 13.94
C VAL A 438 17.92 -19.71 14.20
N VAL A 439 17.36 -19.12 15.24
CA VAL A 439 17.53 -17.69 15.57
C VAL A 439 17.34 -17.45 17.07
N GLN A 440 17.97 -16.41 17.59
CA GLN A 440 17.79 -15.93 18.96
C GLN A 440 17.03 -14.61 18.93
N LEU A 441 16.00 -14.46 19.76
CA LEU A 441 15.18 -13.25 19.88
C LEU A 441 15.40 -12.61 21.24
N ARG A 442 15.82 -11.35 21.29
CA ARG A 442 15.91 -10.52 22.50
C ARG A 442 14.74 -9.55 22.53
N ASN A 443 13.89 -9.68 23.53
CA ASN A 443 12.74 -8.79 23.77
C ASN A 443 13.14 -7.49 24.50
N SER A 444 12.22 -6.53 24.57
CA SER A 444 12.40 -5.25 25.26
C SER A 444 12.83 -5.40 26.74
N ASN A 445 12.37 -6.44 27.44
CA ASN A 445 12.77 -6.73 28.84
C ASN A 445 14.14 -7.41 28.97
N GLY A 446 14.91 -7.54 27.88
CA GLY A 446 16.23 -8.17 27.85
C GLY A 446 16.24 -9.69 27.82
N ARG A 447 15.06 -10.34 27.89
CA ARG A 447 14.98 -11.81 27.83
C ARG A 447 15.35 -12.29 26.41
N ILE A 448 16.18 -13.33 26.36
CA ILE A 448 16.56 -14.02 25.12
C ILE A 448 15.77 -15.32 25.03
N SER A 449 15.10 -15.50 23.90
CA SER A 449 14.41 -16.75 23.52
C SER A 449 15.11 -17.34 22.31
N ARG A 450 15.33 -18.66 22.33
CA ARG A 450 15.80 -19.41 21.15
C ARG A 450 14.57 -19.90 20.40
N LEU A 451 14.60 -19.77 19.09
CA LEU A 451 13.55 -20.29 18.21
C LEU A 451 14.16 -21.40 17.35
N ASP A 452 13.63 -22.57 17.53
CA ASP A 452 13.98 -23.78 16.78
C ASP A 452 12.96 -24.00 15.64
N ASP A 453 13.12 -25.05 14.85
CA ASP A 453 12.07 -25.54 13.96
C ASP A 453 10.79 -25.83 14.77
N PRO A 454 9.64 -25.29 14.38
CA PRO A 454 8.37 -25.56 15.06
C PRO A 454 7.86 -27.00 14.91
N ASP A 455 8.42 -27.82 14.00
CA ASP A 455 8.11 -29.23 13.82
C ASP A 455 9.31 -30.12 14.21
N PRO A 456 9.54 -30.37 15.52
CA PRO A 456 10.69 -31.11 16.00
C PRO A 456 10.68 -32.62 15.63
N VAL A 457 9.60 -33.11 15.02
CA VAL A 457 9.45 -34.50 14.58
C VAL A 457 9.73 -34.67 13.09
N ALA A 458 9.72 -33.55 12.35
CA ALA A 458 10.01 -33.54 10.92
C ALA A 458 11.47 -33.98 10.68
N ARG A 459 11.67 -34.89 9.74
CA ARG A 459 13.00 -35.18 9.20
C ARG A 459 13.38 -34.12 8.20
N VAL A 460 14.69 -33.87 8.08
CA VAL A 460 15.26 -33.04 6.99
C VAL A 460 14.69 -33.51 5.64
N ALA A 461 14.15 -32.60 4.89
CA ALA A 461 13.53 -32.88 3.58
C ALA A 461 14.59 -33.06 2.49
N TYR A 462 15.73 -32.38 2.58
CA TYR A 462 16.81 -32.45 1.59
C TYR A 462 18.18 -32.49 2.26
N ASN A 463 18.97 -33.53 1.94
CA ASN A 463 20.33 -33.75 2.48
C ASN A 463 21.45 -33.55 1.44
N GLY A 464 21.12 -33.33 0.16
CA GLY A 464 22.09 -33.15 -0.93
C GLY A 464 22.83 -31.81 -0.86
N PRO A 465 23.69 -31.52 -1.86
CA PRO A 465 24.40 -30.24 -1.99
C PRO A 465 23.41 -29.07 -2.07
N LEU A 466 23.64 -28.02 -1.26
CA LEU A 466 22.76 -26.86 -1.16
C LEU A 466 23.52 -25.56 -1.37
N ALA A 467 22.96 -24.68 -2.18
CA ALA A 467 23.36 -23.28 -2.27
C ALA A 467 22.15 -22.36 -2.04
N VAL A 468 22.38 -21.17 -1.50
CA VAL A 468 21.38 -20.14 -1.32
C VAL A 468 21.84 -18.87 -2.04
N LEU A 469 21.02 -18.37 -2.95
CA LEU A 469 21.28 -17.10 -3.63
C LEU A 469 20.66 -15.95 -2.84
N VAL A 470 21.46 -14.89 -2.66
CA VAL A 470 21.02 -13.69 -1.92
C VAL A 470 21.48 -12.43 -2.63
N ASP A 471 20.76 -11.32 -2.41
CA ASP A 471 21.13 -10.00 -2.88
C ASP A 471 20.88 -8.93 -1.79
N ARG A 472 21.13 -7.66 -2.13
CA ARG A 472 20.93 -6.52 -1.23
C ARG A 472 19.48 -6.30 -0.78
N TYR A 473 18.49 -6.93 -1.44
CA TYR A 473 17.07 -6.87 -1.09
C TYR A 473 16.63 -8.07 -0.25
N SER A 474 17.46 -9.11 -0.13
CA SER A 474 17.21 -10.22 0.77
C SER A 474 17.26 -9.71 2.22
N ALA A 475 16.11 -9.68 2.91
CA ALA A 475 15.99 -9.03 4.22
C ALA A 475 15.24 -9.89 5.25
N SER A 476 15.46 -9.60 6.57
CA SER A 476 14.64 -10.14 7.66
C SER A 476 14.60 -11.69 7.70
N ALA A 477 13.44 -12.31 7.39
CA ALA A 477 13.26 -13.78 7.36
C ALA A 477 14.24 -14.46 6.39
N SER A 478 14.54 -13.83 5.25
CA SER A 478 15.57 -14.31 4.31
C SER A 478 16.95 -14.34 4.95
N GLU A 479 17.27 -13.33 5.76
CA GLU A 479 18.55 -13.26 6.48
C GLU A 479 18.63 -14.28 7.60
N ILE A 480 17.51 -14.56 8.26
CA ILE A 480 17.42 -15.62 9.29
C ILE A 480 17.71 -16.98 8.66
N PHE A 481 17.07 -17.30 7.54
CA PHE A 481 17.27 -18.56 6.82
C PHE A 481 18.71 -18.67 6.31
N ALA A 482 19.20 -17.69 5.56
CA ALA A 482 20.55 -17.71 4.98
C ALA A 482 21.63 -17.79 6.07
N ALA A 483 21.46 -17.04 7.18
CA ALA A 483 22.37 -17.09 8.32
C ALA A 483 22.37 -18.48 8.99
N ALA A 484 21.21 -19.12 9.18
CA ALA A 484 21.14 -20.46 9.74
C ALA A 484 21.84 -21.49 8.84
N ILE A 485 21.59 -21.46 7.52
CA ILE A 485 22.27 -22.36 6.57
C ILE A 485 23.79 -22.18 6.63
N GLN A 486 24.29 -20.93 6.73
CA GLN A 486 25.70 -20.61 6.83
C GLN A 486 26.30 -21.04 8.18
N ASP A 487 25.65 -20.69 9.30
CA ASP A 487 26.14 -20.98 10.66
C ASP A 487 26.26 -22.49 10.94
N TYR A 488 25.37 -23.30 10.37
CA TYR A 488 25.43 -24.76 10.45
C TYR A 488 26.33 -25.39 9.37
N ALA A 489 26.97 -24.60 8.51
CA ALA A 489 27.73 -25.09 7.35
C ALA A 489 26.92 -26.09 6.49
N ARG A 490 25.59 -25.89 6.44
CA ARG A 490 24.69 -26.79 5.71
C ARG A 490 24.72 -26.56 4.20
N GLY A 491 25.01 -25.35 3.77
CA GLY A 491 25.06 -24.94 2.36
C GLY A 491 25.98 -23.74 2.18
N VAL A 492 26.13 -23.31 0.93
CA VAL A 492 26.97 -22.17 0.53
C VAL A 492 26.05 -20.98 0.19
N ILE A 493 26.35 -19.82 0.77
CA ILE A 493 25.64 -18.58 0.47
C ILE A 493 26.37 -17.85 -0.68
N ILE A 494 25.66 -17.54 -1.75
CA ILE A 494 26.20 -16.95 -2.97
C ILE A 494 25.46 -15.67 -3.32
N GLY A 495 26.15 -14.61 -3.68
CA GLY A 495 25.53 -13.38 -4.17
C GLY A 495 26.11 -12.11 -3.59
N GLN A 496 25.27 -11.21 -3.10
CA GLN A 496 25.66 -9.94 -2.50
C GLN A 496 25.39 -9.96 -0.99
N GLN A 497 26.02 -9.04 -0.24
CA GLN A 497 25.66 -8.79 1.15
C GLN A 497 24.16 -8.45 1.24
N THR A 498 23.45 -9.08 2.18
CA THR A 498 22.02 -8.89 2.37
C THR A 498 21.70 -7.54 3.00
N PHE A 499 20.43 -7.19 3.12
CA PHE A 499 19.93 -5.88 3.52
C PHE A 499 20.43 -5.40 4.89
N GLY A 500 20.41 -6.26 5.90
CA GLY A 500 20.84 -5.90 7.26
C GLY A 500 19.70 -5.47 8.19
N LYS A 501 18.53 -6.12 8.13
CA LYS A 501 17.42 -5.91 9.07
C LYS A 501 17.49 -6.94 10.19
N GLY A 502 17.79 -6.48 11.41
CA GLY A 502 17.92 -7.31 12.62
C GLY A 502 16.82 -7.09 13.67
N THR A 503 15.68 -6.55 13.29
CA THR A 503 14.55 -6.25 14.17
C THR A 503 13.36 -7.16 13.89
N VAL A 504 12.55 -7.42 14.94
CA VAL A 504 11.31 -8.20 14.84
C VAL A 504 10.13 -7.30 15.19
N GLN A 505 9.15 -7.30 14.31
CA GLN A 505 7.88 -6.62 14.52
C GLN A 505 6.81 -7.62 14.92
N ASN A 506 5.90 -7.18 15.79
CA ASN A 506 4.62 -7.85 16.01
C ASN A 506 3.50 -7.08 15.31
N LEU A 507 2.53 -7.83 14.79
CA LEU A 507 1.35 -7.30 14.11
C LEU A 507 0.18 -7.35 15.08
N TYR A 508 -0.42 -6.19 15.35
CA TYR A 508 -1.60 -6.04 16.19
C TYR A 508 -2.78 -5.62 15.32
N SER A 509 -3.75 -6.53 15.08
CA SER A 509 -5.04 -6.14 14.50
C SER A 509 -5.82 -5.36 15.55
N LEU A 510 -6.08 -4.09 15.28
CA LEU A 510 -6.71 -3.19 16.24
C LEU A 510 -8.19 -3.52 16.47
N ASP A 511 -8.83 -4.19 15.51
CA ASP A 511 -10.20 -4.69 15.61
C ASP A 511 -10.42 -5.68 16.77
N GLN A 512 -9.34 -6.29 17.28
CA GLN A 512 -9.42 -7.19 18.44
C GLN A 512 -9.56 -6.43 19.76
N TYR A 513 -9.22 -5.15 19.79
CA TYR A 513 -9.16 -4.32 21.00
C TYR A 513 -10.21 -3.22 21.02
N LEU A 514 -10.64 -2.75 19.86
CA LEU A 514 -11.66 -1.74 19.67
C LEU A 514 -12.93 -2.38 19.14
N ARG A 515 -14.06 -1.75 19.40
CA ARG A 515 -15.36 -2.15 18.85
C ARG A 515 -15.93 -0.98 18.07
N SER A 516 -16.37 -1.25 16.85
CA SER A 516 -17.15 -0.34 16.03
C SER A 516 -18.53 -0.92 15.81
N ASP A 517 -19.51 -0.03 15.66
CA ASP A 517 -20.85 -0.38 15.20
C ASP A 517 -20.94 -0.31 13.66
N ASP A 518 -19.87 0.14 13.00
CA ASP A 518 -19.72 0.19 11.55
C ASP A 518 -18.68 -0.83 11.05
N ASP A 519 -18.76 -1.18 9.76
CA ASP A 519 -17.93 -2.21 9.12
C ASP A 519 -16.55 -1.69 8.67
N HIS A 520 -16.14 -0.45 9.02
CA HIS A 520 -14.92 0.16 8.48
C HIS A 520 -13.62 -0.39 9.06
N GLY A 521 -13.68 -0.99 10.28
CA GLY A 521 -12.48 -1.51 10.95
C GLY A 521 -11.56 -0.41 11.50
N PHE A 522 -10.46 -0.83 12.17
CA PHE A 522 -9.50 0.05 12.82
C PHE A 522 -8.07 -0.10 12.29
N GLY A 523 -7.86 -1.05 11.39
CA GLY A 523 -6.55 -1.29 10.80
C GLY A 523 -5.60 -2.12 11.66
N GLN A 524 -4.31 -1.96 11.42
CA GLN A 524 -3.27 -2.79 12.01
C GLN A 524 -2.05 -1.96 12.39
N LEU A 525 -1.48 -2.26 13.57
CA LEU A 525 -0.20 -1.73 13.99
C LEU A 525 0.88 -2.80 13.83
N THR A 526 1.93 -2.48 13.12
CA THR A 526 3.19 -3.21 13.10
C THR A 526 4.15 -2.51 14.03
N LEU A 527 4.63 -3.18 15.10
CA LEU A 527 5.44 -2.55 16.13
C LEU A 527 6.71 -3.36 16.41
N THR A 528 7.86 -2.70 16.44
CA THR A 528 9.14 -3.32 16.78
C THR A 528 9.17 -3.70 18.25
N ILE A 529 9.21 -5.02 18.54
CA ILE A 529 9.17 -5.59 19.88
C ILE A 529 10.47 -6.27 20.30
N GLY A 530 11.40 -6.48 19.37
CA GLY A 530 12.60 -7.24 19.64
C GLY A 530 13.68 -7.08 18.59
N LYS A 531 14.86 -7.58 18.93
CA LYS A 531 15.99 -7.76 18.00
C LYS A 531 16.31 -9.24 17.90
N TYR A 532 16.69 -9.69 16.71
CA TYR A 532 17.13 -11.04 16.53
C TYR A 532 18.65 -11.13 16.30
N TYR A 533 19.17 -12.29 16.62
CA TYR A 533 20.59 -12.61 16.50
C TYR A 533 20.74 -13.98 15.86
N ARG A 534 21.80 -14.17 15.13
CA ARG A 534 22.20 -15.46 14.54
C ARG A 534 22.43 -16.51 15.63
N VAL A 535 22.55 -17.76 15.24
CA VAL A 535 22.90 -18.88 16.14
C VAL A 535 24.24 -18.59 16.86
N THR A 536 25.19 -17.99 16.18
CA THR A 536 26.49 -17.58 16.72
C THR A 536 26.42 -16.41 17.71
N GLY A 537 25.28 -15.71 17.80
CA GLY A 537 25.09 -14.52 18.63
C GLY A 537 25.39 -13.19 17.92
N GLU A 538 25.77 -13.20 16.66
CA GLU A 538 25.99 -12.00 15.86
C GLU A 538 24.65 -11.39 15.42
N SER A 539 24.64 -10.05 15.22
CA SER A 539 23.49 -9.33 14.69
C SER A 539 23.61 -9.14 13.18
N THR A 540 22.48 -9.29 12.47
CA THR A 540 22.39 -8.90 11.06
C THR A 540 22.13 -7.40 10.89
N GLN A 541 21.75 -6.66 11.95
CA GLN A 541 21.44 -5.25 11.85
C GLN A 541 22.61 -4.44 11.27
N HIS A 542 22.37 -3.74 10.16
CA HIS A 542 23.34 -2.99 9.34
C HIS A 542 24.51 -3.82 8.77
N ARG A 543 24.54 -5.13 9.04
CA ARG A 543 25.62 -6.02 8.60
C ARG A 543 25.18 -7.04 7.56
N GLY A 544 23.91 -7.40 7.59
CA GLY A 544 23.38 -8.47 6.75
C GLY A 544 24.06 -9.81 6.98
N VAL A 545 23.89 -10.69 6.02
CA VAL A 545 24.63 -11.93 5.84
C VAL A 545 25.63 -11.71 4.71
N ASN A 546 26.93 -11.84 4.99
CA ASN A 546 27.96 -11.81 3.97
C ASN A 546 27.97 -13.16 3.25
N PRO A 547 27.89 -13.19 1.91
CA PRO A 547 27.95 -14.43 1.15
C PRO A 547 29.34 -15.10 1.27
N ASP A 548 29.36 -16.43 1.20
CA ASP A 548 30.61 -17.22 1.13
C ASP A 548 31.28 -17.04 -0.22
N ILE A 549 30.47 -16.83 -1.28
CA ILE A 549 30.92 -16.51 -2.63
C ILE A 549 30.25 -15.22 -3.05
N ALA A 550 31.04 -14.13 -3.05
CA ALA A 550 30.56 -12.82 -3.45
C ALA A 550 30.49 -12.70 -4.99
N LEU A 551 29.36 -12.23 -5.49
CA LEU A 551 29.18 -11.84 -6.89
C LEU A 551 29.31 -10.32 -7.02
N PRO A 552 29.85 -9.82 -8.15
CA PRO A 552 29.91 -8.39 -8.40
C PRO A 552 28.50 -7.80 -8.47
N SER A 553 28.34 -6.57 -7.95
CA SER A 553 27.08 -5.82 -7.94
C SER A 553 26.99 -4.88 -9.13
#